data_977dcf06f4f8016b5dc52b8158eb6cd7
#
_entry.id   977dcf06f4f8016b5dc52b8158eb6cd7
#
_cell.length_a   1.000
_cell.length_b   1.000
_cell.length_c   1.000
_cell.angle_alpha   90.00
_cell.angle_beta   90.00
_cell.angle_gamma   90.00
#
_symmetry.space_group_name_H-M   'P 1'
#
loop_
_entity.id
_entity.type
_entity.pdbx_description
1 polymer ?
#
loop_
_entity_poly.entity_id
_entity_poly.type
_entity_poly.pdbx_seq_one_letter_code
_entity_poly.pdbx_strand_id
1 'polypeptide(L)'
;ATVSFECLPDEAFAGTGERFYKMDLSGHTFQLKNQDGQGVNNRRAYKNIPFYLSSRMYGVFYHTSSHCKLSLADHSTRSVQFLNDQAQLDVFLIGGDMPEEILYGYRCLTGFPPMLPLWSYGVWMSRMTYFSADEVNTICDRMRAEHYPCDVIHLDTGWFKTDWLCEWKFNEERFPQPENFIRRLKERGYRVSLWQLPYVADDAEQIEEAKANRFIGPLTKKQDTEGSNFSALDYAGTIDFTYPKAVGWYKGLLKKLLDMGVVCIKTDFGENIHMDAAYYGMTPELLNNLYALLYQKAAYEITKEVTGDGIVWARAAWAGCQRYPLHWGGDSASTWDGMAGSLKGGLHFGLSGFAFWSHDVPGFHSLPDFMNSPVSDDISVSYTHLRAHE
;
A
#
# COMPACT_ATOMS: atom_id res chain seq x y z
N ALA A 1 10.76 24.86 6.61
CA ALA A 1 12.06 24.97 5.93
C ALA A 1 11.87 24.89 4.41
N THR A 2 12.72 25.60 3.67
CA THR A 2 12.75 25.56 2.20
C THR A 2 14.19 25.33 1.77
N VAL A 3 14.36 24.45 0.79
CA VAL A 3 15.66 24.17 0.17
C VAL A 3 15.49 24.28 -1.35
N SER A 4 16.47 24.85 -2.04
CA SER A 4 16.49 24.98 -3.49
C SER A 4 17.86 24.55 -4.04
N PHE A 5 17.83 23.78 -5.13
CA PHE A 5 19.01 23.37 -5.89
C PHE A 5 18.89 23.90 -7.31
N GLU A 6 20.00 24.30 -7.89
CA GLU A 6 20.08 24.62 -9.32
C GLU A 6 19.86 23.33 -10.14
N CYS A 7 19.15 23.41 -11.24
CA CYS A 7 19.04 22.34 -12.23
C CYS A 7 19.28 22.89 -13.65
N LEU A 8 19.68 22.01 -14.55
CA LEU A 8 19.94 22.38 -15.95
C LEU A 8 18.65 22.26 -16.78
N PRO A 9 18.53 23.02 -17.88
CA PRO A 9 17.29 23.01 -18.70
C PRO A 9 16.96 21.66 -19.35
N ASP A 10 17.96 20.79 -19.54
CA ASP A 10 17.86 19.47 -20.15
C ASP A 10 17.89 18.34 -19.10
N GLU A 11 17.77 18.68 -17.83
CA GLU A 11 17.77 17.72 -16.75
C GLU A 11 16.41 17.09 -16.56
N ALA A 12 16.35 15.75 -16.56
CA ALA A 12 15.16 14.96 -16.31
C ALA A 12 15.15 14.38 -14.90
N PHE A 13 13.97 14.20 -14.36
CA PHE A 13 13.77 13.70 -13.00
C PHE A 13 12.82 12.50 -12.98
N ALA A 14 13.10 11.55 -12.08
CA ALA A 14 12.26 10.37 -11.84
C ALA A 14 12.18 10.04 -10.34
N GLY A 15 11.34 9.07 -9.97
CA GLY A 15 11.13 8.69 -8.56
C GLY A 15 9.93 9.38 -7.94
N THR A 16 10.07 9.84 -6.71
CA THR A 16 9.04 10.51 -5.89
C THR A 16 7.85 9.62 -5.46
N GLY A 17 8.00 8.29 -5.56
CA GLY A 17 6.93 7.32 -5.31
C GLY A 17 6.13 7.03 -6.58
N GLU A 18 4.91 6.52 -6.46
CA GLU A 18 4.06 6.26 -7.62
C GLU A 18 3.65 7.55 -8.31
N ARG A 19 3.99 7.69 -9.61
CA ARG A 19 3.60 8.80 -10.47
C ARG A 19 3.05 8.28 -11.78
N PHE A 20 1.84 8.68 -12.09
CA PHE A 20 1.03 8.05 -13.13
C PHE A 20 1.10 8.75 -14.50
N TYR A 21 1.78 9.91 -14.61
CA TYR A 21 1.67 10.78 -15.80
C TYR A 21 2.68 10.49 -16.89
N LYS A 22 3.97 10.75 -16.60
CA LYS A 22 5.07 10.59 -17.55
C LYS A 22 6.36 10.21 -16.79
N MET A 23 7.33 9.68 -17.51
CA MET A 23 8.59 9.22 -16.88
C MET A 23 9.52 10.37 -16.52
N ASP A 24 9.56 11.42 -17.32
CA ASP A 24 10.27 12.64 -16.92
C ASP A 24 9.33 13.55 -16.13
N LEU A 25 9.64 13.78 -14.86
CA LEU A 25 8.86 14.60 -13.94
C LEU A 25 9.23 16.09 -13.97
N SER A 26 10.13 16.54 -14.88
CA SER A 26 10.46 17.95 -15.05
C SER A 26 9.20 18.78 -15.40
N GLY A 27 9.13 20.00 -14.88
CA GLY A 27 7.99 20.90 -15.05
C GLY A 27 6.77 20.51 -14.21
N HIS A 28 6.95 19.77 -13.10
CA HIS A 28 5.85 19.39 -12.21
C HIS A 28 6.14 19.72 -10.75
N THR A 29 5.07 20.09 -10.05
CA THR A 29 5.07 20.24 -8.59
C THR A 29 4.17 19.18 -7.97
N PHE A 30 4.71 18.43 -7.02
CA PHE A 30 4.02 17.37 -6.29
C PHE A 30 3.80 17.78 -4.83
N GLN A 31 2.59 17.53 -4.34
CA GLN A 31 2.35 17.51 -2.91
C GLN A 31 2.65 16.10 -2.41
N LEU A 32 3.66 15.98 -1.56
CA LEU A 32 4.05 14.71 -0.94
C LEU A 32 3.23 14.53 0.34
N LYS A 33 2.00 14.11 0.15
CA LYS A 33 1.03 13.73 1.17
C LYS A 33 0.34 12.47 0.70
N ASN A 34 0.46 11.39 1.47
CA ASN A 34 -0.25 10.16 1.16
C ASN A 34 -1.75 10.40 1.24
N GLN A 35 -2.46 10.03 0.19
CA GLN A 35 -3.90 10.19 0.05
C GLN A 35 -4.46 9.09 -0.82
N ASP A 36 -5.66 8.60 -0.48
CA ASP A 36 -6.41 7.73 -1.36
C ASP A 36 -6.73 8.47 -2.67
N GLY A 37 -6.22 7.93 -3.77
CA GLY A 37 -6.40 8.48 -5.11
C GLY A 37 -7.65 7.95 -5.79
N GLN A 38 -8.23 6.87 -5.30
CA GLN A 38 -9.29 6.13 -5.99
C GLN A 38 -8.95 5.88 -7.46
N GLY A 39 -7.70 5.44 -7.70
CA GLY A 39 -7.19 5.16 -9.03
C GLY A 39 -5.87 5.86 -9.35
N VAL A 40 -5.52 5.83 -10.63
CA VAL A 40 -4.23 6.32 -11.17
C VAL A 40 -4.41 7.52 -12.12
N ASN A 41 -5.57 8.16 -12.11
CA ASN A 41 -5.95 9.19 -13.09
C ASN A 41 -5.89 10.63 -12.53
N ASN A 42 -5.35 10.81 -11.33
CA ASN A 42 -5.27 12.12 -10.67
C ASN A 42 -3.89 12.36 -10.05
N ARG A 43 -3.71 13.49 -9.37
CA ARG A 43 -2.43 13.88 -8.76
C ARG A 43 -2.20 13.32 -7.36
N ARG A 44 -3.19 12.64 -6.77
CA ARG A 44 -3.05 11.97 -5.49
C ARG A 44 -2.24 10.69 -5.67
N ALA A 45 -1.56 10.25 -4.64
CA ALA A 45 -0.82 8.99 -4.66
C ALA A 45 -0.90 8.31 -3.28
N TYR A 46 -1.09 7.01 -3.30
CA TYR A 46 -1.04 6.15 -2.13
C TYR A 46 0.37 6.09 -1.53
N LYS A 47 1.38 6.28 -2.39
CA LYS A 47 2.80 6.11 -2.08
C LYS A 47 3.58 7.31 -2.57
N ASN A 48 3.81 8.26 -1.68
CA ASN A 48 4.72 9.37 -1.92
C ASN A 48 6.05 9.08 -1.26
N ILE A 49 7.15 9.26 -1.97
CA ILE A 49 8.49 9.06 -1.45
C ILE A 49 9.26 10.39 -1.60
N PRO A 50 9.81 10.96 -0.52
CA PRO A 50 10.53 12.23 -0.58
C PRO A 50 11.95 12.04 -1.12
N PHE A 51 12.06 11.39 -2.27
CA PHE A 51 13.30 11.08 -2.96
C PHE A 51 13.10 11.21 -4.46
N TYR A 52 14.04 11.84 -5.15
CA TYR A 52 14.09 11.84 -6.60
C TYR A 52 15.48 11.49 -7.13
N LEU A 53 15.50 10.97 -8.35
CA LEU A 53 16.68 10.74 -9.17
C LEU A 53 16.77 11.80 -10.27
N SER A 54 17.97 12.29 -10.52
CA SER A 54 18.29 13.17 -11.65
C SER A 54 19.05 12.42 -12.74
N SER A 55 18.78 12.76 -14.00
CA SER A 55 19.56 12.32 -15.16
C SER A 55 21.04 12.75 -15.11
N ARG A 56 21.42 13.61 -14.17
CA ARG A 56 22.79 14.02 -13.89
C ARG A 56 23.50 13.12 -12.88
N MET A 57 22.99 11.92 -12.65
CA MET A 57 23.59 10.90 -11.78
C MET A 57 23.75 11.36 -10.33
N TYR A 58 22.69 11.95 -9.79
CA TYR A 58 22.54 12.19 -8.36
C TYR A 58 21.09 11.93 -7.93
N GLY A 59 20.90 11.64 -6.68
CA GLY A 59 19.59 11.58 -6.01
C GLY A 59 19.54 12.50 -4.81
N VAL A 60 18.36 12.97 -4.47
CA VAL A 60 18.14 13.77 -3.26
C VAL A 60 17.07 13.13 -2.42
N PHE A 61 17.40 12.81 -1.19
CA PHE A 61 16.47 12.32 -0.18
C PHE A 61 16.22 13.38 0.88
N TYR A 62 14.97 13.75 1.05
CA TYR A 62 14.50 14.66 2.09
C TYR A 62 13.98 13.86 3.26
N HIS A 63 14.73 13.80 4.36
CA HIS A 63 14.35 13.02 5.54
C HIS A 63 13.32 13.77 6.38
N THR A 64 12.07 13.61 6.00
CA THR A 64 10.90 14.17 6.68
C THR A 64 9.71 13.23 6.58
N SER A 65 8.77 13.33 7.49
CA SER A 65 7.47 12.68 7.42
C SER A 65 6.31 13.67 7.33
N SER A 66 6.59 14.97 7.40
CA SER A 66 5.56 16.01 7.28
C SER A 66 5.03 16.12 5.86
N HIS A 67 3.91 16.79 5.70
CA HIS A 67 3.42 17.20 4.39
C HIS A 67 4.41 18.19 3.78
N CYS A 68 4.74 18.00 2.51
CA CYS A 68 5.70 18.85 1.83
C CYS A 68 5.39 18.98 0.34
N LYS A 69 6.02 19.94 -0.31
CA LYS A 69 5.90 20.17 -1.76
C LYS A 69 7.27 20.05 -2.40
N LEU A 70 7.33 19.34 -3.51
CA LEU A 70 8.53 19.21 -4.35
C LEU A 70 8.22 19.73 -5.75
N SER A 71 8.89 20.80 -6.15
CA SER A 71 8.83 21.38 -7.49
C SER A 71 10.08 20.98 -8.26
N LEU A 72 9.90 20.22 -9.33
CA LEU A 72 10.98 19.77 -10.22
C LEU A 72 10.96 20.65 -11.48
N ALA A 73 11.69 21.75 -11.48
CA ALA A 73 11.79 22.70 -12.56
C ALA A 73 10.43 23.30 -13.04
N ASP A 74 9.43 23.38 -12.13
CA ASP A 74 8.08 23.89 -12.45
C ASP A 74 7.96 25.38 -12.13
N HIS A 75 8.19 25.81 -10.87
CA HIS A 75 8.17 27.24 -10.51
C HIS A 75 9.32 28.02 -11.16
N SER A 76 10.42 27.38 -11.38
CA SER A 76 11.58 27.91 -12.10
C SER A 76 12.20 26.78 -12.91
N THR A 77 12.36 27.00 -14.21
CA THR A 77 12.98 26.01 -15.12
C THR A 77 14.46 25.74 -14.82
N ARG A 78 15.04 26.42 -13.85
CA ARG A 78 16.44 26.31 -13.42
C ARG A 78 16.60 25.88 -11.97
N SER A 79 15.53 25.45 -11.29
CA SER A 79 15.64 25.02 -9.90
C SER A 79 14.68 23.92 -9.52
N VAL A 80 15.18 23.01 -8.69
CA VAL A 80 14.36 22.11 -7.88
C VAL A 80 14.15 22.79 -6.53
N GLN A 81 12.89 22.83 -6.07
CA GLN A 81 12.54 23.46 -4.81
C GLN A 81 11.75 22.47 -3.93
N PHE A 82 12.16 22.40 -2.68
CA PHE A 82 11.47 21.60 -1.67
C PHE A 82 11.01 22.49 -0.53
N LEU A 83 9.71 22.42 -0.22
CA LEU A 83 9.06 23.16 0.85
C LEU A 83 8.56 22.18 1.90
N ASN A 84 8.97 22.38 3.14
CA ASN A 84 8.60 21.59 4.30
C ASN A 84 8.03 22.50 5.39
N ASP A 85 6.92 22.09 5.99
CA ASP A 85 6.26 22.86 7.06
C ASP A 85 7.04 22.83 8.39
N GLN A 86 8.04 21.94 8.51
CA GLN A 86 8.88 21.85 9.70
C GLN A 86 10.04 22.86 9.67
N ALA A 87 10.50 23.29 10.86
CA ALA A 87 11.64 24.21 11.00
C ALA A 87 12.99 23.55 10.64
N GLN A 88 13.09 22.23 10.78
CA GLN A 88 14.29 21.45 10.50
C GLN A 88 14.02 20.49 9.35
N LEU A 89 15.08 20.24 8.57
CA LEU A 89 15.06 19.32 7.44
C LEU A 89 16.46 18.74 7.23
N ASP A 90 16.58 17.43 7.29
CA ASP A 90 17.79 16.72 6.87
C ASP A 90 17.70 16.40 5.39
N VAL A 91 18.72 16.75 4.63
CA VAL A 91 18.80 16.50 3.19
C VAL A 91 20.04 15.69 2.88
N PHE A 92 19.86 14.58 2.19
CA PHE A 92 20.94 13.70 1.73
C PHE A 92 21.10 13.83 0.23
N LEU A 93 22.31 14.23 -0.20
CA LEU A 93 22.75 14.22 -1.59
C LEU A 93 23.51 12.93 -1.84
N ILE A 94 23.06 12.15 -2.81
CA ILE A 94 23.61 10.83 -3.12
C ILE A 94 24.09 10.86 -4.57
N GLY A 95 25.39 10.76 -4.78
CA GLY A 95 25.99 10.66 -6.09
C GLY A 95 26.31 9.22 -6.47
N GLY A 96 26.43 8.95 -7.76
CA GLY A 96 26.88 7.67 -8.33
C GLY A 96 27.19 7.83 -9.81
N ASP A 97 27.90 6.86 -10.37
CA ASP A 97 28.17 6.83 -11.83
C ASP A 97 26.97 6.22 -12.59
N MET A 98 26.12 5.48 -11.88
CA MET A 98 24.93 4.81 -12.40
C MET A 98 23.73 4.97 -11.46
N PRO A 99 22.49 4.94 -11.96
CA PRO A 99 21.28 5.04 -11.14
C PRO A 99 21.20 4.00 -10.01
N GLU A 100 21.71 2.78 -10.27
CA GLU A 100 21.73 1.67 -9.30
C GLU A 100 22.58 2.01 -8.07
N GLU A 101 23.69 2.72 -8.22
CA GLU A 101 24.54 3.15 -7.11
C GLU A 101 23.86 4.20 -6.24
N ILE A 102 23.11 5.10 -6.88
CA ILE A 102 22.31 6.11 -6.18
C ILE A 102 21.20 5.44 -5.39
N LEU A 103 20.49 4.48 -5.99
CA LEU A 103 19.46 3.68 -5.31
C LEU A 103 20.06 2.84 -4.19
N TYR A 104 21.27 2.30 -4.36
CA TYR A 104 21.98 1.59 -3.31
C TYR A 104 22.28 2.54 -2.13
N GLY A 105 22.83 3.72 -2.40
CA GLY A 105 23.10 4.75 -1.39
C GLY A 105 21.82 5.17 -0.63
N TYR A 106 20.71 5.36 -1.36
CA TYR A 106 19.42 5.64 -0.76
C TYR A 106 18.94 4.49 0.17
N ARG A 107 19.10 3.23 -0.27
CA ARG A 107 18.75 2.07 0.53
C ARG A 107 19.67 1.88 1.75
N CYS A 108 20.93 2.31 1.69
CA CYS A 108 21.81 2.34 2.87
C CYS A 108 21.24 3.24 3.98
N LEU A 109 20.53 4.32 3.62
CA LEU A 109 19.90 5.23 4.57
C LEU A 109 18.54 4.71 5.06
N THR A 110 17.75 4.09 4.18
CA THR A 110 16.34 3.80 4.43
C THR A 110 16.03 2.30 4.61
N GLY A 111 16.99 1.44 4.30
CA GLY A 111 16.90 -0.01 4.41
C GLY A 111 16.68 -0.72 3.08
N PHE A 112 17.15 -1.96 3.03
CA PHE A 112 17.04 -2.84 1.86
C PHE A 112 15.79 -3.70 1.92
N PRO A 113 15.13 -3.96 0.77
CA PRO A 113 14.06 -4.93 0.69
C PRO A 113 14.63 -6.35 0.90
N PRO A 114 14.00 -7.20 1.73
CA PRO A 114 14.34 -8.62 1.80
C PRO A 114 13.86 -9.34 0.55
N MET A 115 14.47 -10.48 0.23
CA MET A 115 13.93 -11.37 -0.81
C MET A 115 12.58 -11.93 -0.37
N LEU A 116 11.64 -11.97 -1.30
CA LEU A 116 10.33 -12.56 -1.10
C LEU A 116 10.40 -14.10 -1.20
N PRO A 117 9.51 -14.84 -0.53
CA PRO A 117 9.37 -16.27 -0.70
C PRO A 117 8.95 -16.61 -2.15
N LEU A 118 9.50 -17.68 -2.70
CA LEU A 118 9.30 -18.04 -4.13
C LEU A 118 7.82 -18.14 -4.53
N TRP A 119 6.97 -18.64 -3.64
CA TRP A 119 5.53 -18.78 -3.90
C TRP A 119 4.81 -17.44 -4.14
N SER A 120 5.38 -16.35 -3.67
CA SER A 120 4.76 -15.02 -3.82
C SER A 120 4.85 -14.47 -5.24
N TYR A 121 5.72 -15.02 -6.08
CA TYR A 121 5.84 -14.66 -7.49
C TYR A 121 4.83 -15.39 -8.38
N GLY A 122 4.04 -16.29 -7.81
CA GLY A 122 2.99 -16.99 -8.51
C GLY A 122 1.72 -16.17 -8.70
N VAL A 123 0.69 -16.82 -9.23
CA VAL A 123 -0.62 -16.17 -9.44
C VAL A 123 -1.39 -16.09 -8.14
N TRP A 124 -1.88 -14.90 -7.84
CA TRP A 124 -2.79 -14.61 -6.73
C TRP A 124 -4.19 -14.40 -7.29
N MET A 125 -5.09 -15.33 -7.02
CA MET A 125 -6.48 -15.23 -7.43
C MET A 125 -7.27 -14.45 -6.38
N SER A 126 -7.82 -13.36 -6.81
CA SER A 126 -8.71 -12.51 -6.05
C SER A 126 -9.93 -12.16 -6.88
N ARG A 127 -10.98 -11.73 -6.23
CA ARG A 127 -12.08 -10.93 -6.77
C ARG A 127 -12.41 -9.90 -5.70
N MET A 128 -13.29 -8.95 -6.01
CA MET A 128 -13.64 -7.92 -5.02
C MET A 128 -13.87 -8.54 -3.66
N THR A 129 -14.71 -9.59 -3.62
CA THR A 129 -14.72 -10.46 -2.45
C THR A 129 -15.34 -11.83 -2.75
N TYR A 130 -14.99 -12.83 -1.95
CA TYR A 130 -15.66 -14.11 -1.86
C TYR A 130 -16.55 -14.10 -0.62
N PHE A 131 -17.82 -14.50 -0.77
CA PHE A 131 -18.79 -14.47 0.31
C PHE A 131 -18.99 -15.81 1.02
N SER A 132 -18.35 -16.89 0.55
CA SER A 132 -18.44 -18.19 1.22
C SER A 132 -17.25 -19.09 0.92
N ALA A 133 -17.03 -20.06 1.82
CA ALA A 133 -16.05 -21.13 1.61
C ALA A 133 -16.39 -22.00 0.39
N ASP A 134 -17.68 -22.22 0.11
CA ASP A 134 -18.13 -23.00 -1.05
C ASP A 134 -17.81 -22.30 -2.37
N GLU A 135 -17.99 -20.98 -2.42
CA GLU A 135 -17.59 -20.19 -3.59
C GLU A 135 -16.09 -20.30 -3.86
N VAL A 136 -15.26 -20.13 -2.82
CA VAL A 136 -13.80 -20.29 -2.92
C VAL A 136 -13.43 -21.69 -3.40
N ASN A 137 -14.04 -22.72 -2.81
CA ASN A 137 -13.77 -24.11 -3.20
C ASN A 137 -14.12 -24.36 -4.66
N THR A 138 -15.27 -23.86 -5.13
CA THR A 138 -15.70 -24.00 -6.54
C THR A 138 -14.69 -23.39 -7.50
N ILE A 139 -14.18 -22.17 -7.20
CA ILE A 139 -13.17 -21.52 -8.01
C ILE A 139 -11.84 -22.28 -7.98
N CYS A 140 -11.42 -22.75 -6.81
CA CYS A 140 -10.21 -23.55 -6.68
C CYS A 140 -10.28 -24.88 -7.44
N ASP A 141 -11.43 -25.56 -7.40
CA ASP A 141 -11.65 -26.81 -8.14
C ASP A 141 -11.59 -26.56 -9.63
N ARG A 142 -12.25 -25.51 -10.09
CA ARG A 142 -12.24 -25.13 -11.50
C ARG A 142 -10.83 -24.79 -11.99
N MET A 143 -10.07 -24.00 -11.25
CA MET A 143 -8.68 -23.67 -11.64
C MET A 143 -7.82 -24.94 -11.79
N ARG A 144 -7.94 -25.90 -10.88
CA ARG A 144 -7.18 -27.17 -11.00
C ARG A 144 -7.66 -28.03 -12.17
N ALA A 145 -8.97 -28.14 -12.37
CA ALA A 145 -9.54 -28.90 -13.48
C ALA A 145 -9.18 -28.33 -14.86
N GLU A 146 -9.09 -27.01 -14.96
CA GLU A 146 -8.71 -26.30 -16.19
C GLU A 146 -7.19 -26.07 -16.32
N HIS A 147 -6.39 -26.59 -15.38
CA HIS A 147 -4.93 -26.47 -15.34
C HIS A 147 -4.41 -25.02 -15.24
N TYR A 148 -5.17 -24.12 -14.64
CA TYR A 148 -4.68 -22.78 -14.33
C TYR A 148 -3.74 -22.80 -13.12
N PRO A 149 -2.49 -22.34 -13.26
CA PRO A 149 -1.59 -22.20 -12.13
C PRO A 149 -2.09 -21.10 -11.19
N CYS A 150 -2.14 -21.41 -9.90
CA CYS A 150 -2.48 -20.43 -8.87
C CYS A 150 -1.86 -20.87 -7.55
N ASP A 151 -1.17 -19.97 -6.90
CA ASP A 151 -0.46 -20.22 -5.64
C ASP A 151 -1.20 -19.64 -4.44
N VAL A 152 -1.90 -18.51 -4.61
CA VAL A 152 -2.55 -17.79 -3.51
C VAL A 152 -4.01 -17.52 -3.82
N ILE A 153 -4.86 -17.76 -2.84
CA ILE A 153 -6.25 -17.29 -2.80
C ILE A 153 -6.29 -16.11 -1.84
N HIS A 154 -6.74 -14.98 -2.33
CA HIS A 154 -6.93 -13.79 -1.52
C HIS A 154 -8.40 -13.61 -1.17
N LEU A 155 -8.70 -13.54 0.12
CA LEU A 155 -10.02 -13.20 0.62
C LEU A 155 -10.04 -11.70 0.97
N ASP A 156 -10.80 -10.96 0.19
CA ASP A 156 -11.01 -9.52 0.38
C ASP A 156 -12.14 -9.28 1.39
N THR A 157 -12.74 -8.12 1.46
CA THR A 157 -13.63 -7.59 2.52
C THR A 157 -14.72 -8.53 3.04
N GLY A 158 -15.18 -9.49 2.24
CA GLY A 158 -16.30 -10.37 2.54
C GLY A 158 -16.03 -11.50 3.53
N TRP A 159 -14.82 -11.68 4.04
CA TRP A 159 -14.55 -12.72 5.03
C TRP A 159 -14.96 -12.35 6.46
N PHE A 160 -15.19 -11.04 6.74
CA PHE A 160 -15.70 -10.56 8.03
C PHE A 160 -17.16 -10.88 8.25
N LYS A 161 -17.65 -10.68 9.46
CA LYS A 161 -19.06 -10.83 9.82
C LYS A 161 -19.96 -9.98 8.93
N THR A 162 -19.63 -8.73 8.77
CA THR A 162 -20.26 -7.80 7.82
C THR A 162 -19.21 -7.35 6.81
N ASP A 163 -19.59 -7.30 5.53
CA ASP A 163 -18.69 -6.83 4.47
C ASP A 163 -18.15 -5.43 4.79
N TRP A 164 -16.87 -5.21 4.60
CA TRP A 164 -16.12 -4.01 4.96
C TRP A 164 -15.94 -3.73 6.46
N LEU A 165 -16.64 -4.39 7.34
CA LEU A 165 -16.48 -4.21 8.79
C LEU A 165 -15.29 -5.03 9.30
N CYS A 166 -14.12 -4.40 9.40
CA CYS A 166 -12.90 -5.07 9.81
C CYS A 166 -12.91 -5.43 11.30
N GLU A 167 -13.13 -6.70 11.61
CA GLU A 167 -13.18 -7.25 12.97
C GLU A 167 -12.07 -8.28 13.25
N TRP A 168 -11.18 -8.56 12.31
CA TRP A 168 -10.11 -9.57 12.40
C TRP A 168 -10.62 -10.96 12.82
N LYS A 169 -11.85 -11.30 12.40
CA LYS A 169 -12.52 -12.55 12.70
C LYS A 169 -13.35 -13.01 11.52
N PHE A 170 -13.28 -14.31 11.22
CA PHE A 170 -14.09 -14.91 10.17
C PHE A 170 -15.58 -14.92 10.51
N ASN A 171 -16.41 -14.71 9.52
CA ASN A 171 -17.82 -15.05 9.57
C ASN A 171 -17.95 -16.57 9.48
N GLU A 172 -18.32 -17.24 10.59
CA GLU A 172 -18.38 -18.69 10.65
C GLU A 172 -19.60 -19.30 9.92
N GLU A 173 -20.62 -18.50 9.60
CA GLU A 173 -21.75 -18.96 8.78
C GLU A 173 -21.30 -19.10 7.31
N ARG A 174 -20.51 -18.16 6.82
CA ARG A 174 -19.98 -18.13 5.45
C ARG A 174 -18.71 -18.96 5.28
N PHE A 175 -17.88 -18.98 6.31
CA PHE A 175 -16.61 -19.72 6.36
C PHE A 175 -16.59 -20.62 7.61
N PRO A 176 -17.37 -21.72 7.61
CA PRO A 176 -17.44 -22.61 8.76
C PRO A 176 -16.11 -23.29 9.04
N GLN A 177 -15.72 -23.34 10.31
CA GLN A 177 -14.46 -23.91 10.76
C GLN A 177 -13.26 -23.35 9.96
N PRO A 178 -12.98 -22.04 10.05
CA PRO A 178 -12.04 -21.36 9.16
C PRO A 178 -10.63 -21.97 9.16
N GLU A 179 -10.15 -22.47 10.29
CA GLU A 179 -8.89 -23.19 10.38
C GLU A 179 -8.87 -24.45 9.50
N ASN A 180 -9.94 -25.25 9.53
CA ASN A 180 -10.08 -26.44 8.68
C ASN A 180 -10.21 -26.07 7.19
N PHE A 181 -10.90 -24.97 6.90
CA PHE A 181 -11.03 -24.45 5.54
C PHE A 181 -9.66 -24.05 4.97
N ILE A 182 -8.88 -23.26 5.71
CA ILE A 182 -7.52 -22.84 5.31
C ILE A 182 -6.60 -24.05 5.16
N ARG A 183 -6.64 -25.00 6.10
CA ARG A 183 -5.84 -26.22 6.03
C ARG A 183 -6.13 -27.04 4.76
N ARG A 184 -7.42 -27.20 4.40
CA ARG A 184 -7.81 -27.91 3.16
C ARG A 184 -7.33 -27.20 1.90
N LEU A 185 -7.34 -25.87 1.85
CA LEU A 185 -6.76 -25.10 0.75
C LEU A 185 -5.24 -25.35 0.64
N LYS A 186 -4.54 -25.35 1.78
CA LYS A 186 -3.11 -25.63 1.85
C LYS A 186 -2.78 -27.05 1.34
N GLU A 187 -3.55 -28.06 1.74
CA GLU A 187 -3.41 -29.46 1.26
C GLU A 187 -3.58 -29.56 -0.27
N ARG A 188 -4.35 -28.67 -0.88
CA ARG A 188 -4.56 -28.57 -2.34
C ARG A 188 -3.51 -27.70 -3.03
N GLY A 189 -2.49 -27.21 -2.30
CA GLY A 189 -1.41 -26.39 -2.82
C GLY A 189 -1.70 -24.90 -2.91
N TYR A 190 -2.76 -24.41 -2.28
CA TYR A 190 -3.06 -22.98 -2.18
C TYR A 190 -2.57 -22.40 -0.86
N ARG A 191 -2.18 -21.14 -0.88
CA ARG A 191 -1.96 -20.30 0.28
C ARG A 191 -3.10 -19.31 0.42
N VAL A 192 -3.36 -18.84 1.63
CA VAL A 192 -4.45 -17.88 1.90
C VAL A 192 -3.87 -16.55 2.34
N SER A 193 -4.30 -15.48 1.68
CA SER A 193 -4.08 -14.10 2.07
C SER A 193 -5.39 -13.46 2.50
N LEU A 194 -5.34 -12.58 3.51
CA LEU A 194 -6.52 -11.88 4.04
C LEU A 194 -6.37 -10.37 3.93
N TRP A 195 -7.46 -9.74 3.50
CA TRP A 195 -7.63 -8.30 3.52
C TRP A 195 -7.92 -7.79 4.93
N GLN A 196 -7.40 -6.62 5.27
CA GLN A 196 -7.80 -5.84 6.43
C GLN A 196 -7.32 -4.38 6.28
N LEU A 197 -7.81 -3.50 7.13
CA LEU A 197 -7.46 -2.09 7.20
C LEU A 197 -7.15 -1.68 8.65
N PRO A 198 -6.46 -0.54 8.87
CA PRO A 198 -5.97 -0.17 10.20
C PRO A 198 -6.96 0.72 10.99
N TYR A 199 -8.25 0.62 10.71
CA TYR A 199 -9.28 1.43 11.37
C TYR A 199 -10.28 0.52 12.08
N VAL A 200 -10.75 0.97 13.24
CA VAL A 200 -11.75 0.24 14.04
C VAL A 200 -13.10 0.91 13.87
N ALA A 201 -14.09 0.15 13.43
CA ALA A 201 -15.45 0.65 13.26
C ALA A 201 -16.18 0.80 14.60
N ASP A 202 -17.22 1.65 14.64
CA ASP A 202 -18.01 1.91 15.85
C ASP A 202 -18.79 0.69 16.35
N ASP A 203 -19.12 -0.24 15.46
CA ASP A 203 -19.85 -1.48 15.74
C ASP A 203 -18.96 -2.73 15.71
N ALA A 204 -17.64 -2.56 15.62
CA ALA A 204 -16.69 -3.67 15.72
C ALA A 204 -16.66 -4.25 17.14
N GLU A 205 -16.56 -5.58 17.24
CA GLU A 205 -16.46 -6.30 18.54
C GLU A 205 -15.32 -5.75 19.43
N GLN A 206 -14.24 -5.25 18.80
CA GLN A 206 -13.04 -4.76 19.50
C GLN A 206 -13.11 -3.30 19.94
N ILE A 207 -14.17 -2.56 19.63
CA ILE A 207 -14.21 -1.10 19.77
C ILE A 207 -14.10 -0.65 21.24
N GLU A 208 -14.79 -1.30 22.13
CA GLU A 208 -14.78 -0.95 23.57
C GLU A 208 -13.40 -1.20 24.19
N GLU A 209 -12.75 -2.32 23.84
CA GLU A 209 -11.37 -2.61 24.26
C GLU A 209 -10.41 -1.56 23.71
N ALA A 210 -10.54 -1.22 22.42
CA ALA A 210 -9.67 -0.25 21.74
C ALA A 210 -9.80 1.15 22.36
N LYS A 211 -11.00 1.60 22.67
CA LYS A 211 -11.27 2.89 23.34
C LYS A 211 -10.74 2.89 24.79
N ALA A 212 -11.08 1.89 25.58
CA ALA A 212 -10.71 1.80 27.00
C ALA A 212 -9.19 1.79 27.20
N ASN A 213 -8.44 1.14 26.31
CA ASN A 213 -6.99 1.04 26.38
C ASN A 213 -6.25 2.09 25.53
N ARG A 214 -6.95 2.99 24.88
CA ARG A 214 -6.38 4.00 23.96
C ARG A 214 -5.54 3.39 22.84
N PHE A 215 -5.98 2.26 22.28
CA PHE A 215 -5.34 1.65 21.11
C PHE A 215 -5.64 2.37 19.82
N ILE A 216 -6.69 3.19 19.81
CA ILE A 216 -7.04 4.11 18.73
C ILE A 216 -6.89 5.55 19.22
N GLY A 217 -6.51 6.46 18.32
CA GLY A 217 -6.43 7.89 18.63
C GLY A 217 -7.82 8.41 18.99
N PRO A 218 -8.01 9.02 20.18
CA PRO A 218 -9.30 9.60 20.55
C PRO A 218 -9.63 10.78 19.65
N LEU A 219 -10.82 10.75 19.04
CA LEU A 219 -11.31 11.84 18.19
C LEU A 219 -11.78 13.02 19.04
N THR A 220 -11.43 14.21 18.61
CA THR A 220 -11.87 15.46 19.23
C THR A 220 -13.10 16.05 18.55
N LYS A 221 -13.29 15.76 17.25
CA LYS A 221 -14.44 16.18 16.44
C LYS A 221 -14.73 15.15 15.36
N LYS A 222 -16.00 15.10 14.92
CA LYS A 222 -16.35 14.38 13.69
C LYS A 222 -15.89 15.22 12.50
N GLN A 223 -15.01 14.69 11.67
CA GLN A 223 -14.52 15.43 10.49
C GLN A 223 -15.54 15.39 9.35
N ASP A 224 -15.68 16.53 8.65
CA ASP A 224 -16.32 16.55 7.34
C ASP A 224 -15.35 15.97 6.31
N THR A 225 -15.77 14.91 5.66
CA THR A 225 -14.98 14.18 4.67
C THR A 225 -15.16 14.80 3.29
N GLU A 226 -14.40 15.85 2.99
CA GLU A 226 -14.39 16.35 1.62
C GLU A 226 -13.73 15.33 0.66
N GLY A 227 -14.54 14.71 -0.16
CA GLY A 227 -14.12 14.16 -1.46
C GLY A 227 -13.66 12.71 -1.52
N SER A 228 -13.98 11.83 -0.57
CA SER A 228 -13.84 10.40 -0.79
C SER A 228 -15.11 9.65 -0.34
N ASN A 229 -15.59 8.75 -1.20
CA ASN A 229 -16.75 7.90 -0.91
C ASN A 229 -16.40 6.78 0.09
N PHE A 230 -15.12 6.55 0.37
CA PHE A 230 -14.58 5.64 1.37
C PHE A 230 -13.45 6.34 2.12
N SER A 231 -13.76 6.86 3.26
CA SER A 231 -12.78 7.57 4.07
C SER A 231 -12.51 6.77 5.35
N ALA A 232 -11.24 6.71 5.73
CA ALA A 232 -10.83 6.29 7.07
C ALA A 232 -11.65 6.98 8.19
N LEU A 233 -12.27 8.07 7.85
CA LEU A 233 -13.01 8.98 8.72
C LEU A 233 -14.43 8.49 9.05
N ASP A 234 -14.91 7.45 8.36
CA ASP A 234 -16.18 6.77 8.68
C ASP A 234 -16.04 5.76 9.82
N TYR A 235 -14.80 5.52 10.29
CA TYR A 235 -14.50 4.60 11.38
C TYR A 235 -14.33 5.33 12.70
N ALA A 236 -14.51 4.61 13.80
CA ALA A 236 -14.42 5.15 15.16
C ALA A 236 -13.02 5.68 15.51
N GLY A 237 -11.97 5.12 14.91
CA GLY A 237 -10.62 5.59 15.10
C GLY A 237 -9.57 4.81 14.35
N THR A 238 -8.44 5.47 14.18
CA THR A 238 -7.21 4.92 13.60
C THR A 238 -6.39 4.23 14.67
N ILE A 239 -5.94 3.01 14.44
CA ILE A 239 -5.03 2.31 15.36
C ILE A 239 -3.75 3.12 15.53
N ASP A 240 -3.35 3.38 16.77
CA ASP A 240 -2.17 4.17 17.08
C ASP A 240 -0.89 3.32 17.07
N PHE A 241 -0.27 3.16 15.90
CA PHE A 241 1.00 2.44 15.78
C PHE A 241 2.21 3.17 16.37
N THR A 242 2.04 4.38 16.94
CA THR A 242 3.07 5.03 17.76
C THR A 242 3.03 4.54 19.21
N TYR A 243 1.94 3.87 19.62
CA TYR A 243 1.75 3.35 20.98
C TYR A 243 2.12 1.85 21.05
N PRO A 244 3.19 1.47 21.78
CA PRO A 244 3.65 0.07 21.82
C PRO A 244 2.60 -0.95 22.25
N LYS A 245 1.68 -0.56 23.15
CA LYS A 245 0.58 -1.46 23.57
C LYS A 245 -0.45 -1.68 22.46
N ALA A 246 -0.76 -0.65 21.68
CA ALA A 246 -1.66 -0.78 20.53
C ALA A 246 -1.02 -1.64 19.43
N VAL A 247 0.29 -1.51 19.20
CA VAL A 247 1.05 -2.41 18.30
C VAL A 247 0.96 -3.85 18.78
N GLY A 248 1.16 -4.12 20.07
CA GLY A 248 1.05 -5.46 20.65
C GLY A 248 -0.36 -6.06 20.51
N TRP A 249 -1.38 -5.25 20.77
CA TRP A 249 -2.78 -5.64 20.60
C TRP A 249 -3.08 -6.00 19.13
N TYR A 250 -2.72 -5.13 18.18
CA TYR A 250 -2.90 -5.38 16.76
C TYR A 250 -2.19 -6.65 16.28
N LYS A 251 -0.92 -6.84 16.67
CA LYS A 251 -0.17 -8.07 16.40
C LYS A 251 -0.88 -9.30 16.95
N GLY A 252 -1.51 -9.19 18.13
CA GLY A 252 -2.31 -10.26 18.74
C GLY A 252 -3.55 -10.63 17.92
N LEU A 253 -4.21 -9.64 17.29
CA LEU A 253 -5.33 -9.89 16.36
C LEU A 253 -4.86 -10.66 15.11
N LEU A 254 -3.78 -10.20 14.48
CA LEU A 254 -3.22 -10.85 13.29
C LEU A 254 -2.66 -12.24 13.59
N LYS A 255 -2.04 -12.42 14.76
CA LYS A 255 -1.47 -13.71 15.17
C LYS A 255 -2.50 -14.82 15.15
N LYS A 256 -3.72 -14.56 15.61
CA LYS A 256 -4.81 -15.55 15.59
C LYS A 256 -5.13 -16.05 14.19
N LEU A 257 -5.09 -15.16 13.19
CA LEU A 257 -5.33 -15.49 11.79
C LEU A 257 -4.15 -16.25 11.17
N LEU A 258 -2.94 -15.81 11.47
CA LEU A 258 -1.69 -16.47 11.00
C LEU A 258 -1.53 -17.87 11.60
N ASP A 259 -1.90 -18.07 12.87
CA ASP A 259 -1.90 -19.38 13.52
C ASP A 259 -2.87 -20.38 12.86
N MET A 260 -3.95 -19.90 12.21
CA MET A 260 -4.86 -20.72 11.40
C MET A 260 -4.23 -21.18 10.07
N GLY A 261 -3.09 -20.62 9.66
CA GLY A 261 -2.40 -20.95 8.41
C GLY A 261 -2.48 -19.89 7.32
N VAL A 262 -2.98 -18.69 7.62
CA VAL A 262 -2.86 -17.52 6.74
C VAL A 262 -1.38 -17.18 6.57
N VAL A 263 -0.95 -16.85 5.36
CA VAL A 263 0.48 -16.61 5.07
C VAL A 263 0.81 -15.16 4.75
N CYS A 264 -0.18 -14.36 4.39
CA CYS A 264 0.02 -12.94 4.04
C CYS A 264 -1.19 -12.11 4.48
N ILE A 265 -0.92 -10.93 4.99
CA ILE A 265 -1.92 -9.93 5.33
C ILE A 265 -1.86 -8.81 4.29
N LYS A 266 -2.96 -8.56 3.58
CA LYS A 266 -3.12 -7.35 2.76
C LYS A 266 -3.36 -6.18 3.71
N THR A 267 -2.39 -5.28 3.76
CA THR A 267 -2.44 -4.06 4.56
C THR A 267 -2.97 -2.92 3.70
N ASP A 268 -4.28 -2.93 3.51
CA ASP A 268 -4.96 -1.92 2.71
C ASP A 268 -5.11 -0.60 3.47
N PHE A 269 -5.34 0.50 2.76
CA PHE A 269 -5.39 1.85 3.30
C PHE A 269 -4.10 2.28 4.01
N GLY A 270 -4.22 3.15 5.03
CA GLY A 270 -3.09 3.67 5.78
C GLY A 270 -2.47 4.93 5.18
N GLU A 271 -3.06 5.51 4.14
CA GLU A 271 -2.71 6.82 3.58
C GLU A 271 -3.23 7.96 4.45
N ASN A 272 -4.40 7.75 5.02
CA ASN A 272 -5.09 8.75 5.82
C ASN A 272 -5.18 8.29 7.28
N ILE A 273 -5.06 9.25 8.17
CA ILE A 273 -5.32 9.09 9.59
C ILE A 273 -6.28 10.20 10.05
N HIS A 274 -6.91 10.02 11.18
CA HIS A 274 -7.70 11.10 11.78
C HIS A 274 -6.77 12.23 12.23
N MET A 275 -6.84 13.37 11.54
CA MET A 275 -5.94 14.51 11.78
C MET A 275 -6.28 15.30 13.05
N ASP A 276 -7.46 15.10 13.60
CA ASP A 276 -7.92 15.70 14.86
C ASP A 276 -7.79 14.74 16.06
N ALA A 277 -7.19 13.56 15.84
CA ALA A 277 -6.94 12.61 16.91
C ALA A 277 -5.64 12.91 17.65
N ALA A 278 -5.58 12.50 18.91
CA ALA A 278 -4.36 12.52 19.71
C ALA A 278 -3.66 11.16 19.62
N TYR A 279 -2.42 11.13 19.15
CA TYR A 279 -1.56 9.95 19.08
C TYR A 279 -0.49 9.99 20.16
N TYR A 280 -0.04 8.83 20.60
CA TYR A 280 0.89 8.67 21.74
C TYR A 280 2.26 9.29 21.49
N GLY A 281 2.87 9.00 20.36
CA GLY A 281 4.28 9.30 20.12
C GLY A 281 4.55 10.46 19.14
N MET A 282 3.51 11.01 18.50
CA MET A 282 3.73 11.91 17.37
C MET A 282 2.47 12.74 17.07
N THR A 283 2.66 13.96 16.54
CA THR A 283 1.52 14.76 16.05
C THR A 283 0.96 14.18 14.75
N PRO A 284 -0.34 14.37 14.46
CA PRO A 284 -0.95 13.89 13.22
C PRO A 284 -0.24 14.35 11.96
N GLU A 285 0.28 15.57 11.91
CA GLU A 285 0.97 16.18 10.77
C GLU A 285 2.27 15.44 10.43
N LEU A 286 2.96 14.89 11.43
CA LEU A 286 4.16 14.09 11.24
C LEU A 286 3.84 12.60 11.05
N LEU A 287 2.71 12.15 11.59
CA LEU A 287 2.32 10.76 11.56
C LEU A 287 1.71 10.37 10.20
N ASN A 288 0.94 11.23 9.55
CA ASN A 288 0.13 10.86 8.38
C ASN A 288 0.92 10.10 7.30
N ASN A 289 2.04 10.65 6.85
CA ASN A 289 2.89 9.98 5.85
C ASN A 289 3.64 8.76 6.44
N LEU A 290 4.10 8.87 7.68
CA LEU A 290 4.86 7.83 8.36
C LEU A 290 3.99 6.65 8.78
N TYR A 291 2.69 6.84 8.87
CA TYR A 291 1.73 5.84 9.33
C TYR A 291 1.84 4.52 8.57
N ALA A 292 1.95 4.60 7.23
CA ALA A 292 2.13 3.43 6.37
C ALA A 292 3.33 2.57 6.80
N LEU A 293 4.46 3.20 7.16
CA LEU A 293 5.67 2.51 7.60
C LEU A 293 5.46 1.76 8.92
N LEU A 294 4.81 2.40 9.89
CA LEU A 294 4.58 1.81 11.21
C LEU A 294 3.55 0.66 11.14
N TYR A 295 2.51 0.84 10.36
CA TYR A 295 1.47 -0.14 10.11
C TYR A 295 2.03 -1.41 9.45
N GLN A 296 2.74 -1.24 8.33
CA GLN A 296 3.34 -2.37 7.60
C GLN A 296 4.40 -3.09 8.45
N LYS A 297 5.21 -2.34 9.19
CA LYS A 297 6.18 -2.91 10.11
C LYS A 297 5.51 -3.86 11.10
N ALA A 298 4.41 -3.42 11.73
CA ALA A 298 3.70 -4.25 12.72
C ALA A 298 3.14 -5.54 12.09
N ALA A 299 2.50 -5.44 10.91
CA ALA A 299 1.98 -6.60 10.19
C ALA A 299 3.09 -7.54 9.70
N TYR A 300 4.16 -6.98 9.12
CA TYR A 300 5.30 -7.75 8.62
C TYR A 300 6.01 -8.54 9.73
N GLU A 301 6.28 -7.88 10.86
CA GLU A 301 7.00 -8.50 11.97
C GLU A 301 6.25 -9.72 12.51
N ILE A 302 4.93 -9.59 12.74
CA ILE A 302 4.14 -10.73 13.24
C ILE A 302 3.97 -11.81 12.18
N THR A 303 3.81 -11.45 10.90
CA THR A 303 3.74 -12.44 9.82
C THR A 303 5.04 -13.25 9.76
N LYS A 304 6.19 -12.57 9.79
CA LYS A 304 7.50 -13.23 9.80
C LYS A 304 7.73 -14.11 11.03
N GLU A 305 7.28 -13.64 12.20
CA GLU A 305 7.41 -14.40 13.46
C GLU A 305 6.64 -15.72 13.40
N VAL A 306 5.40 -15.69 12.87
CA VAL A 306 4.52 -16.87 12.87
C VAL A 306 4.78 -17.80 11.69
N THR A 307 5.00 -17.25 10.50
CA THR A 307 5.09 -18.04 9.28
C THR A 307 6.52 -18.37 8.85
N GLY A 308 7.52 -17.65 9.37
CA GLY A 308 8.91 -17.66 8.89
C GLY A 308 9.14 -16.78 7.66
N ASP A 309 8.10 -16.46 6.90
CA ASP A 309 8.14 -15.63 5.69
C ASP A 309 7.79 -14.18 6.02
N GLY A 310 8.69 -13.25 5.71
CA GLY A 310 8.43 -11.82 5.84
C GLY A 310 7.76 -11.26 4.60
N ILE A 311 6.43 -11.17 4.63
CA ILE A 311 5.63 -10.63 3.52
C ILE A 311 4.34 -9.97 4.04
N VAL A 312 4.00 -8.83 3.47
CA VAL A 312 2.70 -8.18 3.54
C VAL A 312 2.30 -7.76 2.13
N TRP A 313 1.05 -7.41 1.92
CA TRP A 313 0.59 -6.87 0.64
C TRP A 313 0.00 -5.49 0.89
N ALA A 314 0.82 -4.44 0.65
CA ALA A 314 0.57 -3.09 1.14
C ALA A 314 0.15 -2.12 0.04
N ARG A 315 -0.82 -1.22 0.36
CA ARG A 315 -1.24 -0.14 -0.55
C ARG A 315 -0.42 1.12 -0.37
N ALA A 316 -0.36 1.65 0.84
CA ALA A 316 0.36 2.87 1.15
C ALA A 316 1.87 2.64 1.26
N ALA A 317 2.67 3.69 1.07
CA ALA A 317 4.09 3.66 1.42
C ALA A 317 4.65 5.04 1.72
N TRP A 318 5.74 5.08 2.47
CA TRP A 318 6.65 6.18 2.67
C TRP A 318 8.10 5.64 2.64
N ALA A 319 9.09 6.53 2.69
CA ALA A 319 10.50 6.13 2.75
C ALA A 319 10.74 5.12 3.90
N GLY A 320 11.36 3.99 3.58
CA GLY A 320 11.59 2.89 4.52
C GLY A 320 10.62 1.71 4.40
N CYS A 321 9.47 1.88 3.74
CA CYS A 321 8.50 0.80 3.54
C CYS A 321 9.02 -0.33 2.63
N GLN A 322 10.04 -0.09 1.80
CA GLN A 322 10.68 -1.13 0.99
C GLN A 322 11.20 -2.32 1.82
N ARG A 323 11.41 -2.13 3.11
CA ARG A 323 11.79 -3.20 4.05
C ARG A 323 10.67 -4.19 4.34
N TYR A 324 9.45 -3.84 4.02
CA TYR A 324 8.23 -4.59 4.32
C TYR A 324 7.42 -4.85 3.03
N PRO A 325 7.98 -5.68 2.11
CA PRO A 325 7.32 -5.96 0.84
C PRO A 325 6.11 -6.90 1.00
N LEU A 326 5.22 -7.00 -0.03
CA LEU A 326 5.25 -6.28 -1.29
C LEU A 326 4.22 -5.13 -1.29
N HIS A 327 4.17 -4.39 -2.40
CA HIS A 327 3.20 -3.33 -2.63
C HIS A 327 2.46 -3.56 -3.96
N TRP A 328 1.23 -2.99 -4.10
CA TRP A 328 0.53 -2.98 -5.39
C TRP A 328 0.08 -1.57 -5.78
N GLY A 329 -0.30 -1.42 -7.04
CA GLY A 329 -0.62 -0.14 -7.66
C GLY A 329 -1.93 0.52 -7.21
N GLY A 330 -2.67 -0.08 -6.29
CA GLY A 330 -3.97 0.43 -5.84
C GLY A 330 -5.07 0.22 -6.88
N ASP A 331 -6.10 1.04 -6.84
CA ASP A 331 -7.41 0.81 -7.44
C ASP A 331 -7.50 1.40 -8.87
N SER A 332 -6.70 0.88 -9.80
CA SER A 332 -6.70 1.36 -11.19
C SER A 332 -7.98 0.94 -11.95
N ALA A 333 -8.49 1.84 -12.80
CA ALA A 333 -9.56 1.49 -13.70
C ALA A 333 -9.10 0.48 -14.77
N SER A 334 -10.00 -0.44 -15.16
CA SER A 334 -9.80 -1.41 -16.23
C SER A 334 -9.90 -0.73 -17.62
N THR A 335 -9.00 0.19 -17.88
CA THR A 335 -8.90 0.99 -19.10
C THR A 335 -7.45 1.07 -19.58
N TRP A 336 -7.25 1.46 -20.85
CA TRP A 336 -5.92 1.68 -21.41
C TRP A 336 -5.13 2.75 -20.64
N ASP A 337 -5.78 3.82 -20.25
CA ASP A 337 -5.17 4.89 -19.44
C ASP A 337 -4.82 4.39 -18.03
N GLY A 338 -5.70 3.56 -17.44
CA GLY A 338 -5.45 2.90 -16.16
C GLY A 338 -4.22 2.00 -16.20
N MET A 339 -4.11 1.17 -17.25
CA MET A 339 -2.95 0.30 -17.48
C MET A 339 -1.66 1.12 -17.64
N ALA A 340 -1.69 2.12 -18.53
CA ALA A 340 -0.52 2.97 -18.80
C ALA A 340 -0.10 3.78 -17.55
N GLY A 341 -1.07 4.25 -16.76
CA GLY A 341 -0.83 4.93 -15.50
C GLY A 341 -0.20 4.02 -14.47
N SER A 342 -0.75 2.82 -14.28
CA SER A 342 -0.22 1.81 -13.36
C SER A 342 1.22 1.44 -13.68
N LEU A 343 1.53 1.16 -14.95
CA LEU A 343 2.89 0.86 -15.39
C LEU A 343 3.88 1.97 -15.03
N LYS A 344 3.53 3.23 -15.37
CA LYS A 344 4.39 4.38 -15.04
C LYS A 344 4.57 4.52 -13.52
N GLY A 345 3.48 4.31 -12.76
CA GLY A 345 3.50 4.32 -11.31
C GLY A 345 4.46 3.30 -10.73
N GLY A 346 4.41 2.05 -11.21
CA GLY A 346 5.31 0.97 -10.80
C GLY A 346 6.78 1.27 -11.14
N LEU A 347 7.06 1.79 -12.34
CA LEU A 347 8.41 2.19 -12.75
C LEU A 347 8.97 3.30 -11.85
N HIS A 348 8.20 4.36 -11.58
CA HIS A 348 8.61 5.41 -10.65
C HIS A 348 8.82 4.89 -9.23
N PHE A 349 7.97 3.96 -8.80
CA PHE A 349 8.09 3.35 -7.49
C PHE A 349 9.38 2.52 -7.37
N GLY A 350 9.74 1.77 -8.42
CA GLY A 350 11.03 1.11 -8.53
C GLY A 350 12.21 2.07 -8.46
N LEU A 351 12.13 3.20 -9.18
CA LEU A 351 13.12 4.30 -9.14
C LEU A 351 13.07 5.09 -7.83
N SER A 352 12.19 4.76 -6.91
CA SER A 352 12.13 5.28 -5.54
C SER A 352 12.68 4.28 -4.51
N GLY A 353 13.37 3.21 -4.96
CA GLY A 353 14.07 2.27 -4.09
C GLY A 353 13.30 0.98 -3.73
N PHE A 354 12.11 0.79 -4.28
CA PHE A 354 11.27 -0.41 -4.04
C PHE A 354 11.57 -1.50 -5.08
N ALA A 355 11.75 -2.74 -4.63
CA ALA A 355 12.12 -3.85 -5.51
C ALA A 355 10.93 -4.71 -5.95
N PHE A 356 9.81 -4.65 -5.23
CA PHE A 356 8.66 -5.54 -5.46
C PHE A 356 7.39 -4.72 -5.57
N TRP A 357 6.72 -4.87 -6.70
CA TRP A 357 5.49 -4.20 -7.01
C TRP A 357 4.58 -5.11 -7.83
N SER A 358 3.29 -4.98 -7.68
CA SER A 358 2.29 -5.69 -8.46
C SER A 358 1.13 -4.76 -8.82
N HIS A 359 0.20 -5.23 -9.61
CA HIS A 359 -1.03 -4.51 -9.95
C HIS A 359 -2.16 -5.50 -10.18
N ASP A 360 -3.39 -5.02 -10.11
CA ASP A 360 -4.57 -5.80 -10.42
C ASP A 360 -4.71 -6.04 -11.92
N VAL A 361 -5.04 -7.26 -12.32
CA VAL A 361 -5.25 -7.67 -13.71
C VAL A 361 -6.71 -8.08 -13.89
N PRO A 362 -7.43 -7.44 -14.77
CA PRO A 362 -7.10 -6.38 -15.75
C PRO A 362 -7.38 -4.95 -15.27
N GLY A 363 -7.01 -4.60 -14.10
CA GLY A 363 -7.37 -3.41 -13.34
C GLY A 363 -8.29 -3.80 -12.19
N PHE A 364 -8.58 -2.86 -11.28
CA PHE A 364 -9.40 -3.10 -10.10
C PHE A 364 -10.89 -2.89 -10.36
N HIS A 365 -11.26 -1.80 -11.03
CA HIS A 365 -12.66 -1.48 -11.26
C HIS A 365 -12.97 -1.17 -12.73
N SER A 366 -14.16 -1.56 -13.16
CA SER A 366 -14.66 -1.28 -14.50
C SER A 366 -15.34 0.11 -14.59
N LEU A 367 -15.48 0.61 -15.82
CA LEU A 367 -16.16 1.87 -16.12
C LEU A 367 -17.18 1.65 -17.24
N PRO A 368 -18.29 2.41 -17.30
CA PRO A 368 -18.69 3.49 -16.37
C PRO A 368 -19.28 3.00 -15.04
N ASP A 369 -19.71 1.74 -14.97
CA ASP A 369 -20.30 1.16 -13.77
C ASP A 369 -19.22 0.38 -12.99
N PHE A 370 -18.89 0.89 -11.81
CA PHE A 370 -17.90 0.30 -10.92
C PHE A 370 -18.27 -1.17 -10.62
N MET A 371 -17.37 -2.10 -10.95
CA MET A 371 -17.50 -3.56 -10.79
C MET A 371 -18.50 -4.28 -11.71
N ASN A 372 -19.38 -3.58 -12.45
CA ASN A 372 -20.43 -4.25 -13.22
C ASN A 372 -20.28 -4.12 -14.74
N SER A 373 -19.51 -3.14 -15.23
CA SER A 373 -19.24 -3.04 -16.67
C SER A 373 -18.27 -4.14 -17.13
N PRO A 374 -18.51 -4.77 -18.29
CA PRO A 374 -17.60 -5.77 -18.83
C PRO A 374 -16.26 -5.13 -19.21
N VAL A 375 -15.18 -5.80 -18.88
CA VAL A 375 -13.83 -5.43 -19.33
C VAL A 375 -13.58 -6.09 -20.68
N SER A 376 -13.02 -5.34 -21.64
CA SER A 376 -12.73 -5.90 -22.98
C SER A 376 -11.63 -6.96 -22.91
N ASP A 377 -11.74 -7.96 -23.79
CA ASP A 377 -10.73 -9.02 -23.90
C ASP A 377 -9.35 -8.47 -24.25
N ASP A 378 -9.28 -7.42 -25.09
CA ASP A 378 -8.03 -6.78 -25.49
C ASP A 378 -7.28 -6.18 -24.30
N ILE A 379 -7.99 -5.53 -23.37
CA ILE A 379 -7.39 -5.00 -22.13
C ILE A 379 -6.91 -6.15 -21.26
N SER A 380 -7.73 -7.18 -21.06
CA SER A 380 -7.41 -8.34 -20.24
C SER A 380 -6.16 -9.07 -20.75
N VAL A 381 -6.07 -9.26 -22.07
CA VAL A 381 -4.90 -9.88 -22.72
C VAL A 381 -3.66 -9.00 -22.58
N SER A 382 -3.79 -7.68 -22.76
CA SER A 382 -2.66 -6.75 -22.68
C SER A 382 -2.09 -6.65 -21.26
N TYR A 383 -2.93 -6.58 -20.23
CA TYR A 383 -2.48 -6.66 -18.83
C TYR A 383 -1.77 -7.98 -18.52
N THR A 384 -2.29 -9.10 -19.03
CA THR A 384 -1.67 -10.41 -18.83
C THR A 384 -0.28 -10.48 -19.49
N HIS A 385 -0.13 -9.94 -20.70
CA HIS A 385 1.16 -9.89 -21.39
C HIS A 385 2.14 -8.94 -20.71
N LEU A 386 1.68 -7.79 -20.19
CA LEU A 386 2.53 -6.86 -19.44
C LEU A 386 3.16 -7.58 -18.25
N ARG A 387 2.37 -8.35 -17.51
CA ARG A 387 2.83 -9.08 -16.32
C ARG A 387 3.75 -10.27 -16.65
N ALA A 388 3.61 -10.87 -17.82
CA ALA A 388 4.42 -12.02 -18.22
C ALA A 388 5.89 -11.68 -18.52
N HIS A 389 6.23 -10.39 -18.55
CA HIS A 389 7.58 -9.88 -18.81
C HIS A 389 8.27 -9.29 -17.57
N GLU A 390 7.60 -9.33 -16.44
CA GLU A 390 8.16 -8.98 -15.13
C GLU A 390 8.67 -10.25 -14.42
#